data_c14b5b02aed3ddbe2af1e3e78546a05f
#
_entry.id   c14b5b02aed3ddbe2af1e3e78546a05f
#
_cell.length_a   1.000
_cell.length_b   1.000
_cell.length_c   1.000
_cell.angle_alpha   90.00
_cell.angle_beta   90.00
_cell.angle_gamma   90.00
#
_symmetry.space_group_name_H-M   'P 1'
#
loop_
_entity.id
_entity.type
_entity.pdbx_description
1 polymer ?
#
loop_
_entity_poly.entity_id
_entity_poly.type
_entity_poly.pdbx_seq_one_letter_code
_entity_poly.pdbx_strand_id
1 'polypeptide(L)'
;MKNFTCISVNHKLCGQAFRSLFTFDSAQCEKLLFDVKDLSPVLICTCNRTELYFCGTPEEGIKLLCEQSGVEIAKLKRKVMIFTDKTAVKRLYSVACGIESAVIGEDEILGQVRRAYDLSRERIGLSSEVNMIFQGAIACAKKIKTETELSKTSVSTATLAAKEAAHYKDNIRVMLLGASGEIGSLVLKNLLSYKNVTVLATARSHRNVLEYISDDPKFELIPYEKRYGRIGECDCVISATSSPHYTVTADMLSDNESKLFIDLAVPRDIDPAVEKLAGARLIDMDFFTELAKENNLKKLDSVERSKLIIEEETDELEKQLMFHDFLPQFECLDRRLCEVSAKELFFRLKSELDSQTFGKVIEVIKEYGE
;
A
#
# COMPACT_ATOMS: atom_id res chain seq x y z
N MET A 1 6.72 12.14 -18.45
CA MET A 1 6.63 10.80 -17.84
C MET A 1 7.56 9.76 -18.48
N LYS A 2 8.61 10.17 -19.13
CA LYS A 2 9.54 9.20 -19.75
C LYS A 2 10.41 8.55 -18.69
N ASN A 3 10.49 7.20 -18.77
CA ASN A 3 11.26 6.34 -17.85
C ASN A 3 10.71 6.24 -16.40
N PHE A 4 9.48 6.67 -16.11
CA PHE A 4 8.88 6.37 -14.81
C PHE A 4 8.49 4.91 -14.77
N THR A 5 9.07 4.15 -13.83
CA THR A 5 8.95 2.69 -13.76
C THR A 5 8.43 2.26 -12.39
N CYS A 6 7.60 1.22 -12.38
CA CYS A 6 7.18 0.51 -11.18
C CYS A 6 7.53 -0.97 -11.30
N ILE A 7 8.27 -1.49 -10.32
CA ILE A 7 8.52 -2.92 -10.14
C ILE A 7 7.67 -3.40 -8.96
N SER A 8 6.73 -4.32 -9.21
CA SER A 8 5.73 -4.74 -8.23
C SER A 8 5.81 -6.24 -7.93
N VAL A 9 6.17 -6.58 -6.70
CA VAL A 9 6.01 -7.91 -6.10
C VAL A 9 4.75 -7.87 -5.23
N ASN A 10 3.68 -8.58 -5.59
CA ASN A 10 2.40 -8.44 -4.95
C ASN A 10 1.62 -9.76 -4.81
N HIS A 11 0.55 -9.74 -4.00
CA HIS A 11 -0.28 -10.91 -3.68
C HIS A 11 -0.97 -11.56 -4.88
N LYS A 12 -1.14 -10.86 -6.01
CA LYS A 12 -1.77 -11.41 -7.22
C LYS A 12 -0.88 -12.43 -7.94
N LEU A 13 0.45 -12.30 -7.82
CA LEU A 13 1.44 -13.20 -8.45
C LEU A 13 2.20 -14.08 -7.45
N CYS A 14 2.25 -13.70 -6.18
CA CYS A 14 3.12 -14.31 -5.21
C CYS A 14 2.39 -14.62 -3.91
N GLY A 15 2.51 -15.87 -3.42
CA GLY A 15 2.13 -16.22 -2.06
C GLY A 15 3.00 -15.52 -1.00
N GLN A 16 2.55 -15.53 0.24
CA GLN A 16 3.16 -14.84 1.37
C GLN A 16 4.66 -15.15 1.53
N ALA A 17 5.04 -16.43 1.43
CA ALA A 17 6.42 -16.89 1.57
C ALA A 17 7.41 -16.24 0.56
N PHE A 18 6.95 -15.90 -0.64
CA PHE A 18 7.80 -15.20 -1.61
C PHE A 18 7.81 -13.70 -1.35
N ARG A 19 6.67 -13.11 -0.98
CA ARG A 19 6.60 -11.68 -0.66
C ARG A 19 7.47 -11.30 0.53
N SER A 20 7.57 -12.20 1.53
CA SER A 20 8.40 -11.96 2.73
C SER A 20 9.89 -11.79 2.43
N LEU A 21 10.39 -12.29 1.29
CA LEU A 21 11.77 -12.05 0.85
C LEU A 21 12.03 -10.59 0.45
N PHE A 22 10.97 -9.83 0.18
CA PHE A 22 11.02 -8.42 -0.22
C PHE A 22 10.45 -7.49 0.87
N THR A 23 10.32 -7.98 2.10
CA THR A 23 10.01 -7.13 3.26
C THR A 23 11.31 -6.53 3.77
N PHE A 24 11.40 -5.21 3.74
CA PHE A 24 12.60 -4.47 4.15
C PHE A 24 12.32 -3.73 5.46
N ASP A 25 13.27 -3.77 6.37
CA ASP A 25 13.24 -2.93 7.57
C ASP A 25 13.56 -1.46 7.24
N SER A 26 13.43 -0.58 8.22
CA SER A 26 13.63 0.87 8.02
C SER A 26 15.05 1.19 7.53
N ALA A 27 16.06 0.49 8.02
CA ALA A 27 17.46 0.72 7.63
C ALA A 27 17.72 0.25 6.20
N GLN A 28 17.15 -0.90 5.82
CA GLN A 28 17.21 -1.42 4.46
C GLN A 28 16.48 -0.52 3.46
N CYS A 29 15.30 -0.01 3.84
CA CYS A 29 14.55 0.96 3.04
C CYS A 29 15.36 2.25 2.82
N GLU A 30 15.89 2.84 3.87
CA GLU A 30 16.70 4.06 3.77
C GLU A 30 17.94 3.82 2.89
N LYS A 31 18.66 2.72 3.10
CA LYS A 31 19.83 2.37 2.28
C LYS A 31 19.45 2.27 0.81
N LEU A 32 18.38 1.52 0.47
CA LEU A 32 17.90 1.41 -0.90
C LEU A 32 17.61 2.77 -1.54
N LEU A 33 16.94 3.67 -0.79
CA LEU A 33 16.62 5.01 -1.29
C LEU A 33 17.90 5.82 -1.57
N PHE A 34 18.90 5.77 -0.67
CA PHE A 34 20.16 6.49 -0.85
C PHE A 34 21.02 5.94 -1.99
N ASP A 35 21.07 4.60 -2.16
CA ASP A 35 21.88 3.94 -3.18
C ASP A 35 21.49 4.39 -4.61
N VAL A 36 20.25 4.78 -4.84
CA VAL A 36 19.71 5.20 -6.15
C VAL A 36 18.95 6.54 -6.10
N LYS A 37 19.33 7.42 -5.20
CA LYS A 37 18.65 8.72 -4.99
C LYS A 37 18.44 9.54 -6.27
N ASP A 38 19.39 9.46 -7.21
CA ASP A 38 19.34 10.19 -8.48
C ASP A 38 18.20 9.71 -9.40
N LEU A 39 17.63 8.55 -9.12
CA LEU A 39 16.46 8.00 -9.81
C LEU A 39 15.14 8.39 -9.13
N SER A 40 15.15 9.22 -8.09
CA SER A 40 13.97 9.64 -7.30
C SER A 40 13.11 8.46 -6.85
N PRO A 41 13.66 7.45 -6.14
CA PRO A 41 12.94 6.25 -5.76
C PRO A 41 11.91 6.50 -4.66
N VAL A 42 10.76 5.81 -4.76
CA VAL A 42 9.78 5.66 -3.68
C VAL A 42 9.46 4.17 -3.51
N LEU A 43 9.64 3.64 -2.30
CA LEU A 43 9.44 2.24 -1.99
C LEU A 43 8.22 2.05 -1.09
N ILE A 44 7.19 1.40 -1.61
CA ILE A 44 5.97 1.07 -0.88
C ILE A 44 6.06 -0.40 -0.43
N CYS A 45 6.22 -0.63 0.88
CA CYS A 45 6.23 -1.96 1.49
C CYS A 45 4.99 -2.13 2.37
N THR A 46 4.20 -3.16 2.10
CA THR A 46 3.02 -3.54 2.88
C THR A 46 2.94 -5.07 3.01
N CYS A 47 2.01 -5.60 3.80
CA CYS A 47 1.79 -7.06 3.88
C CYS A 47 1.41 -7.71 2.54
N ASN A 48 0.85 -6.95 1.60
CA ASN A 48 0.33 -7.46 0.32
C ASN A 48 1.20 -7.11 -0.89
N ARG A 49 2.15 -6.18 -0.75
CA ARG A 49 3.01 -5.76 -1.87
C ARG A 49 4.30 -5.09 -1.44
N THR A 50 5.30 -5.22 -2.28
CA THR A 50 6.49 -4.37 -2.32
C THR A 50 6.58 -3.79 -3.71
N GLU A 51 6.46 -2.47 -3.82
CA GLU A 51 6.48 -1.75 -5.11
C GLU A 51 7.53 -0.64 -5.07
N LEU A 52 8.49 -0.71 -5.99
CA LEU A 52 9.51 0.30 -6.19
C LEU A 52 9.14 1.17 -7.39
N TYR A 53 8.89 2.44 -7.14
CA TYR A 53 8.65 3.48 -8.16
C TYR A 53 9.88 4.36 -8.30
N PHE A 54 10.32 4.61 -9.52
CA PHE A 54 11.55 5.39 -9.77
C PHE A 54 11.63 5.84 -11.23
N CYS A 55 12.55 6.78 -11.53
CA CYS A 55 12.87 7.22 -12.90
C CYS A 55 14.06 6.43 -13.43
N GLY A 56 13.82 5.33 -14.13
CA GLY A 56 14.87 4.45 -14.65
C GLY A 56 14.31 3.26 -15.42
N THR A 57 15.19 2.39 -15.86
CA THR A 57 14.85 1.19 -16.63
C THR A 57 14.36 0.05 -15.72
N PRO A 58 13.47 -0.83 -16.21
CA PRO A 58 13.05 -2.01 -15.44
C PRO A 58 14.21 -2.88 -14.93
N GLU A 59 15.29 -2.99 -15.71
CA GLU A 59 16.47 -3.76 -15.37
C GLU A 59 17.18 -3.23 -14.13
N GLU A 60 17.30 -1.91 -14.00
CA GLU A 60 17.86 -1.24 -12.83
C GLU A 60 17.05 -1.55 -11.56
N GLY A 61 15.72 -1.43 -11.64
CA GLY A 61 14.83 -1.72 -10.49
C GLY A 61 14.84 -3.19 -10.08
N ILE A 62 14.85 -4.13 -11.04
CA ILE A 62 14.97 -5.57 -10.76
C ILE A 62 16.31 -5.87 -10.09
N LYS A 63 17.40 -5.32 -10.60
CA LYS A 63 18.74 -5.50 -10.04
C LYS A 63 18.78 -5.01 -8.60
N LEU A 64 18.27 -3.81 -8.34
CA LEU A 64 18.23 -3.19 -7.01
C LEU A 64 17.44 -4.05 -6.00
N LEU A 65 16.24 -4.51 -6.36
CA LEU A 65 15.43 -5.36 -5.48
C LEU A 65 16.11 -6.72 -5.21
N CYS A 66 16.81 -7.28 -6.21
CA CYS A 66 17.57 -8.53 -6.06
C CYS A 66 18.78 -8.37 -5.13
N GLU A 67 19.52 -7.28 -5.25
CA GLU A 67 20.66 -6.97 -4.39
C GLU A 67 20.24 -6.79 -2.92
N GLN A 68 19.11 -6.15 -2.66
CA GLN A 68 18.60 -5.95 -1.30
C GLN A 68 17.97 -7.23 -0.70
N SER A 69 17.29 -8.05 -1.51
CA SER A 69 16.58 -9.23 -1.03
C SER A 69 17.42 -10.52 -1.06
N GLY A 70 18.56 -10.53 -1.76
CA GLY A 70 19.35 -11.73 -2.02
C GLY A 70 18.70 -12.73 -3.00
N VAL A 71 17.60 -12.34 -3.68
CA VAL A 71 16.88 -13.20 -4.62
C VAL A 71 17.52 -13.13 -6.00
N GLU A 72 17.66 -14.28 -6.67
CA GLU A 72 18.17 -14.33 -8.03
C GLU A 72 17.27 -13.60 -9.04
N ILE A 73 17.86 -12.86 -9.99
CA ILE A 73 17.17 -12.10 -11.04
C ILE A 73 16.20 -13.00 -11.84
N ALA A 74 16.60 -14.20 -12.21
CA ALA A 74 15.77 -15.12 -12.97
C ALA A 74 14.52 -15.57 -12.20
N LYS A 75 14.60 -15.68 -10.87
CA LYS A 75 13.50 -16.03 -9.99
C LYS A 75 12.53 -14.85 -9.82
N LEU A 76 13.05 -13.63 -9.65
CA LEU A 76 12.22 -12.42 -9.53
C LEU A 76 11.49 -12.13 -10.84
N LYS A 77 12.14 -12.15 -11.99
CA LYS A 77 11.53 -11.87 -13.31
C LYS A 77 10.26 -12.69 -13.61
N ARG A 78 10.13 -13.88 -13.03
CA ARG A 78 8.95 -14.75 -13.19
C ARG A 78 7.79 -14.41 -12.27
N LYS A 79 8.02 -13.57 -11.27
CA LYS A 79 7.07 -13.28 -10.17
C LYS A 79 6.91 -11.80 -9.89
N VAL A 80 7.20 -10.96 -10.87
CA VAL A 80 7.11 -9.50 -10.77
C VAL A 80 6.23 -8.95 -11.88
N MET A 81 5.46 -7.91 -11.57
CA MET A 81 4.78 -7.07 -12.57
C MET A 81 5.64 -5.84 -12.80
N ILE A 82 5.78 -5.44 -14.06
CA ILE A 82 6.54 -4.26 -14.48
C ILE A 82 5.58 -3.33 -15.19
N PHE A 83 5.60 -2.07 -14.77
CA PHE A 83 4.83 -1.01 -15.40
C PHE A 83 5.79 0.12 -15.75
N THR A 84 5.59 0.77 -16.89
CA THR A 84 6.41 1.87 -17.35
C THR A 84 5.55 3.07 -17.78
N ASP A 85 6.11 4.25 -17.65
CA ASP A 85 5.52 5.51 -18.09
C ASP A 85 4.05 5.67 -17.64
N LYS A 86 3.12 5.92 -18.51
CA LYS A 86 1.69 6.10 -18.21
C LYS A 86 1.09 4.90 -17.44
N THR A 87 1.55 3.68 -17.74
CA THR A 87 1.06 2.48 -17.04
C THR A 87 1.55 2.42 -15.58
N ALA A 88 2.76 2.91 -15.29
CA ALA A 88 3.28 3.00 -13.93
C ALA A 88 2.53 4.07 -13.12
N VAL A 89 2.19 5.20 -13.73
CA VAL A 89 1.34 6.23 -13.10
C VAL A 89 -0.04 5.67 -12.77
N LYS A 90 -0.73 5.06 -13.74
CA LYS A 90 -2.04 4.43 -13.51
C LYS A 90 -1.97 3.35 -12.43
N ARG A 91 -0.87 2.59 -12.38
CA ARG A 91 -0.62 1.61 -11.32
C ARG A 91 -0.58 2.28 -9.95
N LEU A 92 0.20 3.35 -9.78
CA LEU A 92 0.28 4.08 -8.52
C LEU A 92 -1.09 4.64 -8.10
N TYR A 93 -1.83 5.24 -9.01
CA TYR A 93 -3.17 5.78 -8.76
C TYR A 93 -4.13 4.68 -8.30
N SER A 94 -4.15 3.55 -9.01
CA SER A 94 -4.98 2.38 -8.65
C SER A 94 -4.61 1.81 -7.27
N VAL A 95 -3.32 1.80 -6.94
CA VAL A 95 -2.82 1.38 -5.61
C VAL A 95 -3.25 2.35 -4.54
N ALA A 96 -3.03 3.66 -4.74
CA ALA A 96 -3.39 4.70 -3.77
C ALA A 96 -4.90 4.73 -3.48
N CYS A 97 -5.73 4.43 -4.50
CA CYS A 97 -7.19 4.35 -4.38
C CYS A 97 -7.68 3.02 -3.76
N GLY A 98 -6.80 2.06 -3.51
CA GLY A 98 -7.15 0.76 -2.93
C GLY A 98 -7.84 -0.22 -3.90
N ILE A 99 -7.90 0.08 -5.22
CA ILE A 99 -8.48 -0.84 -6.22
C ILE A 99 -7.63 -2.10 -6.36
N GLU A 100 -6.33 -1.98 -6.15
CA GLU A 100 -5.36 -3.05 -6.27
C GLU A 100 -5.12 -3.78 -4.94
N SER A 101 -5.81 -3.39 -3.86
CA SER A 101 -5.67 -4.03 -2.55
C SER A 101 -6.36 -5.39 -2.50
N ALA A 102 -5.91 -6.28 -1.62
CA ALA A 102 -6.56 -7.57 -1.36
C ALA A 102 -8.01 -7.33 -0.90
N VAL A 103 -8.22 -6.34 -0.04
CA VAL A 103 -9.53 -5.81 0.33
C VAL A 103 -9.74 -4.50 -0.43
N ILE A 104 -10.54 -4.53 -1.48
CA ILE A 104 -10.77 -3.36 -2.34
C ILE A 104 -11.32 -2.18 -1.54
N GLY A 105 -10.69 -1.01 -1.71
CA GLY A 105 -11.09 0.26 -1.08
C GLY A 105 -10.75 0.35 0.42
N GLU A 106 -9.80 -0.45 0.93
CA GLU A 106 -9.28 -0.28 2.29
C GLU A 106 -8.57 1.08 2.44
N ASP A 107 -8.79 1.74 3.57
CA ASP A 107 -8.24 3.08 3.81
C ASP A 107 -6.75 3.10 4.15
N GLU A 108 -6.19 1.97 4.58
CA GLU A 108 -4.82 1.86 5.07
C GLU A 108 -3.79 2.11 3.97
N ILE A 109 -4.06 1.64 2.74
CA ILE A 109 -3.10 1.75 1.63
C ILE A 109 -2.78 3.20 1.26
N LEU A 110 -3.75 4.12 1.30
CA LEU A 110 -3.49 5.54 1.05
C LEU A 110 -2.52 6.13 2.08
N GLY A 111 -2.68 5.76 3.35
CA GLY A 111 -1.76 6.13 4.41
C GLY A 111 -0.35 5.58 4.19
N GLN A 112 -0.24 4.33 3.73
CA GLN A 112 1.04 3.68 3.43
C GLN A 112 1.75 4.32 2.23
N VAL A 113 1.02 4.62 1.15
CA VAL A 113 1.55 5.37 -0.02
C VAL A 113 2.08 6.73 0.40
N ARG A 114 1.31 7.47 1.22
CA ARG A 114 1.70 8.78 1.71
C ARG A 114 2.96 8.72 2.56
N ARG A 115 3.05 7.78 3.52
CA ARG A 115 4.26 7.61 4.36
C ARG A 115 5.49 7.29 3.53
N ALA A 116 5.38 6.39 2.54
CA ALA A 116 6.49 6.05 1.66
C ALA A 116 6.97 7.25 0.83
N TYR A 117 6.04 8.03 0.29
CA TYR A 117 6.34 9.27 -0.43
C TYR A 117 7.00 10.32 0.47
N ASP A 118 6.43 10.58 1.65
CA ASP A 118 6.97 11.57 2.60
C ASP A 118 8.39 11.18 3.05
N LEU A 119 8.63 9.89 3.34
CA LEU A 119 9.96 9.37 3.70
C LEU A 119 10.99 9.65 2.59
N SER A 120 10.68 9.31 1.34
CA SER A 120 11.59 9.53 0.22
C SER A 120 11.85 11.02 -0.01
N ARG A 121 10.79 11.84 0.01
CA ARG A 121 10.91 13.29 -0.14
C ARG A 121 11.78 13.94 0.93
N GLU A 122 11.62 13.53 2.19
CA GLU A 122 12.37 14.11 3.33
C GLU A 122 13.82 13.62 3.37
N ARG A 123 14.10 12.36 3.02
CA ARG A 123 15.41 11.75 3.14
C ARG A 123 16.35 12.03 1.98
N ILE A 124 15.83 12.02 0.76
CA ILE A 124 16.68 12.11 -0.46
C ILE A 124 16.30 13.27 -1.37
N GLY A 125 15.15 13.91 -1.16
CA GLY A 125 14.54 14.77 -2.16
C GLY A 125 14.04 13.99 -3.36
N LEU A 126 13.02 14.52 -4.04
CA LEU A 126 12.46 13.89 -5.23
C LEU A 126 12.41 14.91 -6.37
N SER A 127 12.49 14.45 -7.62
CA SER A 127 12.30 15.31 -8.78
C SER A 127 10.90 15.94 -8.77
N SER A 128 10.74 17.09 -9.44
CA SER A 128 9.44 17.77 -9.57
C SER A 128 8.40 16.85 -10.19
N GLU A 129 8.80 16.06 -11.20
CA GLU A 129 7.93 15.10 -11.87
C GLU A 129 7.39 14.03 -10.90
N VAL A 130 8.27 13.37 -10.13
CA VAL A 130 7.86 12.34 -9.16
C VAL A 130 6.99 12.93 -8.06
N ASN A 131 7.30 14.15 -7.58
CA ASN A 131 6.46 14.86 -6.62
C ASN A 131 5.05 15.10 -7.19
N MET A 132 4.91 15.58 -8.43
CA MET A 132 3.61 15.80 -9.08
C MET A 132 2.83 14.49 -9.23
N ILE A 133 3.47 13.39 -9.63
CA ILE A 133 2.86 12.08 -9.82
C ILE A 133 2.28 11.57 -8.47
N PHE A 134 3.06 11.61 -7.38
CA PHE A 134 2.60 11.12 -6.08
C PHE A 134 1.54 12.01 -5.44
N GLN A 135 1.66 13.33 -5.55
CA GLN A 135 0.64 14.27 -5.07
C GLN A 135 -0.67 14.10 -5.83
N GLY A 136 -0.61 13.93 -7.16
CA GLY A 136 -1.76 13.63 -8.00
C GLY A 136 -2.45 12.32 -7.60
N ALA A 137 -1.68 11.25 -7.35
CA ALA A 137 -2.22 9.97 -6.89
C ALA A 137 -2.95 10.08 -5.53
N ILE A 138 -2.36 10.85 -4.59
CA ILE A 138 -2.97 11.10 -3.27
C ILE A 138 -4.25 11.94 -3.41
N ALA A 139 -4.27 12.93 -4.28
CA ALA A 139 -5.45 13.78 -4.55
C ALA A 139 -6.57 12.95 -5.21
N CYS A 140 -6.25 12.16 -6.23
CA CYS A 140 -7.18 11.26 -6.91
C CYS A 140 -7.81 10.26 -5.93
N ALA A 141 -7.01 9.66 -5.03
CA ALA A 141 -7.53 8.73 -4.02
C ALA A 141 -8.55 9.40 -3.09
N LYS A 142 -8.31 10.64 -2.67
CA LYS A 142 -9.26 11.41 -1.87
C LYS A 142 -10.54 11.73 -2.65
N LYS A 143 -10.43 12.10 -3.93
CA LYS A 143 -11.57 12.35 -4.83
C LYS A 143 -12.43 11.10 -4.97
N ILE A 144 -11.84 9.95 -5.28
CA ILE A 144 -12.54 8.66 -5.39
C ILE A 144 -13.25 8.29 -4.08
N LYS A 145 -12.60 8.50 -2.94
CA LYS A 145 -13.21 8.25 -1.63
C LYS A 145 -14.46 9.11 -1.38
N THR A 146 -14.50 10.31 -1.93
CA THR A 146 -15.63 11.24 -1.78
C THR A 146 -16.74 10.95 -2.80
N GLU A 147 -16.39 10.60 -4.04
CA GLU A 147 -17.32 10.49 -5.17
C GLU A 147 -17.84 9.07 -5.41
N THR A 148 -17.25 8.06 -4.74
CA THR A 148 -17.65 6.65 -4.90
C THR A 148 -17.93 5.98 -3.56
N GLU A 149 -18.62 4.82 -3.61
CA GLU A 149 -18.87 3.98 -2.44
C GLU A 149 -17.70 3.01 -2.15
N LEU A 150 -16.53 3.18 -2.81
CA LEU A 150 -15.42 2.21 -2.79
C LEU A 150 -14.94 1.91 -1.36
N SER A 151 -14.83 2.94 -0.51
CA SER A 151 -14.36 2.80 0.88
C SER A 151 -15.47 2.51 1.90
N LYS A 152 -16.75 2.85 1.61
CA LYS A 152 -17.83 2.77 2.60
C LYS A 152 -18.16 1.36 3.08
N THR A 153 -17.88 0.35 2.28
CA THR A 153 -18.14 -1.07 2.58
C THR A 153 -16.87 -1.90 2.71
N SER A 154 -15.72 -1.25 2.83
CA SER A 154 -14.44 -1.92 3.02
C SER A 154 -14.36 -2.55 4.41
N VAL A 155 -14.19 -3.86 4.45
CA VAL A 155 -13.90 -4.56 5.70
C VAL A 155 -12.40 -4.84 5.70
N SER A 156 -11.63 -4.13 6.53
CA SER A 156 -10.18 -4.31 6.58
C SER A 156 -9.79 -5.72 7.03
N THR A 157 -8.59 -6.18 6.67
CA THR A 157 -8.06 -7.46 7.16
C THR A 157 -8.09 -7.54 8.69
N ALA A 158 -7.81 -6.43 9.38
CA ALA A 158 -7.90 -6.34 10.84
C ALA A 158 -9.34 -6.59 11.35
N THR A 159 -10.35 -6.08 10.63
CA THR A 159 -11.77 -6.33 10.98
C THR A 159 -12.16 -7.78 10.70
N LEU A 160 -11.71 -8.35 9.58
CA LEU A 160 -11.96 -9.77 9.27
C LEU A 160 -11.31 -10.69 10.30
N ALA A 161 -10.05 -10.43 10.68
CA ALA A 161 -9.34 -11.19 11.69
C ALA A 161 -10.03 -11.13 13.06
N ALA A 162 -10.46 -9.95 13.49
CA ALA A 162 -11.22 -9.77 14.73
C ALA A 162 -12.57 -10.52 14.69
N LYS A 163 -13.25 -10.51 13.53
CA LYS A 163 -14.50 -11.24 13.31
C LYS A 163 -14.29 -12.74 13.39
N GLU A 164 -13.28 -13.28 12.69
CA GLU A 164 -12.94 -14.71 12.76
C GLU A 164 -12.64 -15.17 14.20
N ALA A 165 -11.86 -14.38 14.94
CA ALA A 165 -11.59 -14.64 16.33
C ALA A 165 -12.89 -14.63 17.17
N ALA A 166 -13.69 -13.56 17.09
CA ALA A 166 -14.90 -13.37 17.90
C ALA A 166 -15.97 -14.46 17.69
N HIS A 167 -15.97 -15.12 16.52
CA HIS A 167 -16.92 -16.19 16.19
C HIS A 167 -16.37 -17.62 16.47
N TYR A 168 -15.12 -17.73 16.95
CA TYR A 168 -14.51 -19.02 17.19
C TYR A 168 -15.12 -19.77 18.39
N LYS A 169 -15.50 -19.02 19.46
CA LYS A 169 -16.19 -19.53 20.65
C LYS A 169 -17.16 -18.47 21.20
N ASP A 170 -18.15 -18.90 21.98
CA ASP A 170 -19.15 -18.01 22.59
C ASP A 170 -18.53 -16.98 23.54
N ASN A 171 -17.53 -17.35 24.32
CA ASN A 171 -16.68 -16.46 25.10
C ASN A 171 -15.24 -16.81 24.80
N ILE A 172 -14.49 -15.85 24.29
CA ILE A 172 -13.15 -16.07 23.78
C ILE A 172 -12.12 -15.15 24.44
N ARG A 173 -11.00 -15.74 24.81
CA ARG A 173 -9.81 -15.00 25.22
C ARG A 173 -8.78 -15.00 24.09
N VAL A 174 -8.41 -13.82 23.63
CA VAL A 174 -7.52 -13.61 22.50
C VAL A 174 -6.19 -13.06 22.99
N MET A 175 -5.08 -13.74 22.69
CA MET A 175 -3.76 -13.15 22.82
C MET A 175 -3.42 -12.36 21.57
N LEU A 176 -3.09 -11.07 21.71
CA LEU A 176 -2.69 -10.19 20.61
C LEU A 176 -1.23 -9.79 20.73
N LEU A 177 -0.40 -10.26 19.79
CA LEU A 177 1.01 -9.89 19.68
C LEU A 177 1.12 -8.70 18.69
N GLY A 178 1.86 -7.65 19.09
CA GLY A 178 2.03 -6.46 18.25
C GLY A 178 0.88 -5.46 18.34
N ALA A 179 0.15 -5.41 19.46
CA ALA A 179 -1.00 -4.52 19.66
C ALA A 179 -0.71 -3.02 19.49
N SER A 180 0.54 -2.58 19.66
CA SER A 180 0.96 -1.19 19.45
C SER A 180 1.32 -0.84 18.00
N GLY A 181 1.38 -1.83 17.11
CA GLY A 181 1.62 -1.65 15.68
C GLY A 181 0.38 -1.15 14.94
N GLU A 182 0.55 -0.75 13.68
CA GLU A 182 -0.53 -0.22 12.84
C GLU A 182 -1.69 -1.20 12.70
N ILE A 183 -1.43 -2.43 12.23
CA ILE A 183 -2.46 -3.48 12.09
C ILE A 183 -2.95 -3.94 13.46
N GLY A 184 -2.04 -4.17 14.40
CA GLY A 184 -2.37 -4.65 15.75
C GLY A 184 -3.31 -3.72 16.51
N SER A 185 -3.13 -2.40 16.41
CA SER A 185 -4.02 -1.41 17.04
C SER A 185 -5.43 -1.43 16.46
N LEU A 186 -5.56 -1.64 15.15
CA LEU A 186 -6.87 -1.80 14.49
C LEU A 186 -7.55 -3.11 14.90
N VAL A 187 -6.79 -4.22 14.97
CA VAL A 187 -7.29 -5.51 15.47
C VAL A 187 -7.79 -5.35 16.90
N LEU A 188 -6.99 -4.72 17.78
CA LEU A 188 -7.35 -4.49 19.18
C LEU A 188 -8.67 -3.72 19.31
N LYS A 189 -8.78 -2.59 18.59
CA LYS A 189 -10.00 -1.77 18.57
C LYS A 189 -11.22 -2.58 18.13
N ASN A 190 -11.07 -3.39 17.07
CA ASN A 190 -12.15 -4.25 16.58
C ASN A 190 -12.52 -5.34 17.58
N LEU A 191 -11.55 -6.05 18.20
CA LEU A 191 -11.78 -7.08 19.19
C LEU A 191 -12.56 -6.54 20.41
N LEU A 192 -12.17 -5.37 20.92
CA LEU A 192 -12.83 -4.76 22.08
C LEU A 192 -14.28 -4.31 21.80
N SER A 193 -14.67 -4.17 20.52
CA SER A 193 -16.06 -3.88 20.14
C SER A 193 -17.00 -5.09 20.34
N TYR A 194 -16.48 -6.32 20.40
CA TYR A 194 -17.27 -7.53 20.66
C TYR A 194 -17.47 -7.75 22.17
N LYS A 195 -18.69 -8.08 22.57
CA LYS A 195 -19.04 -8.29 23.99
C LYS A 195 -18.44 -9.58 24.58
N ASN A 196 -18.26 -10.58 23.74
CA ASN A 196 -17.79 -11.93 24.11
C ASN A 196 -16.26 -12.11 24.02
N VAL A 197 -15.51 -11.04 23.76
CA VAL A 197 -14.05 -11.09 23.58
C VAL A 197 -13.35 -10.42 24.77
N THR A 198 -12.34 -11.11 25.31
CA THR A 198 -11.33 -10.52 26.20
C THR A 198 -9.96 -10.60 25.54
N VAL A 199 -9.14 -9.55 25.70
CA VAL A 199 -7.86 -9.43 25.02
C VAL A 199 -6.70 -9.40 26.00
N LEU A 200 -5.76 -10.32 25.82
CA LEU A 200 -4.46 -10.33 26.46
C LEU A 200 -3.42 -9.82 25.46
N ALA A 201 -3.07 -8.54 25.53
CA ALA A 201 -2.12 -7.95 24.59
C ALA A 201 -0.68 -8.01 25.12
N THR A 202 0.28 -8.03 24.18
CA THR A 202 1.71 -7.94 24.54
C THR A 202 2.31 -6.64 24.00
N ALA A 203 3.24 -6.05 24.77
CA ALA A 203 4.04 -4.94 24.34
C ALA A 203 5.52 -5.12 24.74
N ARG A 204 6.45 -4.70 23.86
CA ARG A 204 7.90 -4.68 24.15
C ARG A 204 8.28 -3.40 24.89
N SER A 205 8.10 -2.24 24.30
CA SER A 205 8.60 -0.97 24.84
C SER A 205 7.63 0.23 24.74
N HIS A 206 6.57 0.15 23.92
CA HIS A 206 5.64 1.24 23.68
C HIS A 206 4.37 1.12 24.52
N ARG A 207 4.51 1.04 25.84
CA ARG A 207 3.35 0.95 26.76
C ARG A 207 2.41 2.15 26.64
N ASN A 208 2.96 3.34 26.44
CA ASN A 208 2.20 4.60 26.42
C ASN A 208 1.11 4.65 25.31
N VAL A 209 1.30 3.90 24.20
CA VAL A 209 0.31 3.85 23.11
C VAL A 209 -0.96 3.10 23.51
N LEU A 210 -0.90 2.24 24.54
CA LEU A 210 -2.02 1.41 25.00
C LEU A 210 -2.60 1.88 26.35
N GLU A 211 -2.05 2.93 26.94
CA GLU A 211 -2.49 3.45 28.26
C GLU A 211 -3.94 3.94 28.24
N TYR A 212 -4.43 4.44 27.10
CA TYR A 212 -5.82 4.90 26.96
C TYR A 212 -6.86 3.76 27.01
N ILE A 213 -6.44 2.49 26.97
CA ILE A 213 -7.30 1.31 27.00
C ILE A 213 -7.09 0.52 28.32
N SER A 214 -6.15 0.92 29.15
CA SER A 214 -5.75 0.17 30.36
C SER A 214 -6.91 -0.06 31.34
N ASP A 215 -7.92 0.78 31.33
CA ASP A 215 -9.08 0.73 32.23
C ASP A 215 -10.24 -0.13 31.69
N ASP A 216 -10.15 -0.66 30.45
CA ASP A 216 -11.19 -1.56 29.91
C ASP A 216 -11.09 -2.93 30.59
N PRO A 217 -12.15 -3.42 31.28
CA PRO A 217 -12.13 -4.70 31.99
C PRO A 217 -11.91 -5.91 31.08
N LYS A 218 -12.05 -5.75 29.77
CA LYS A 218 -11.81 -6.79 28.76
C LYS A 218 -10.36 -6.80 28.27
N PHE A 219 -9.52 -5.89 28.73
CA PHE A 219 -8.15 -5.71 28.26
C PHE A 219 -7.12 -5.96 29.35
N GLU A 220 -6.11 -6.77 29.09
CA GLU A 220 -4.96 -7.00 29.95
C GLU A 220 -3.68 -6.85 29.13
N LEU A 221 -2.72 -6.06 29.62
CA LEU A 221 -1.41 -5.87 28.97
C LEU A 221 -0.33 -6.62 29.75
N ILE A 222 0.44 -7.48 29.06
CA ILE A 222 1.57 -8.20 29.63
C ILE A 222 2.88 -7.92 28.90
N PRO A 223 4.04 -8.09 29.56
CA PRO A 223 5.33 -8.09 28.88
C PRO A 223 5.39 -9.19 27.81
N TYR A 224 6.00 -8.87 26.67
CA TYR A 224 6.12 -9.79 25.53
C TYR A 224 6.77 -11.13 25.92
N GLU A 225 7.75 -11.11 26.79
CA GLU A 225 8.52 -12.28 27.26
C GLU A 225 7.63 -13.29 28.02
N LYS A 226 6.53 -12.81 28.60
CA LYS A 226 5.58 -13.65 29.35
C LYS A 226 4.55 -14.36 28.48
N ARG A 227 4.56 -14.15 27.14
CA ARG A 227 3.54 -14.66 26.22
C ARG A 227 3.34 -16.19 26.31
N TYR A 228 4.43 -16.97 26.28
CA TYR A 228 4.33 -18.43 26.33
C TYR A 228 3.78 -18.96 27.67
N GLY A 229 4.05 -18.26 28.77
CA GLY A 229 3.50 -18.62 30.07
C GLY A 229 2.00 -18.37 30.22
N ARG A 230 1.43 -17.53 29.32
CA ARG A 230 0.02 -17.13 29.35
C ARG A 230 -0.76 -17.59 28.11
N ILE A 231 -0.08 -18.13 27.09
CA ILE A 231 -0.71 -18.53 25.82
C ILE A 231 -1.71 -19.68 26.00
N GLY A 232 -1.48 -20.58 27.00
CA GLY A 232 -2.39 -21.64 27.37
C GLY A 232 -3.76 -21.14 27.86
N GLU A 233 -3.85 -19.91 28.39
CA GLU A 233 -5.10 -19.31 28.86
C GLU A 233 -5.97 -18.74 27.70
N CYS A 234 -5.44 -18.71 26.48
CA CYS A 234 -6.09 -18.08 25.35
C CYS A 234 -6.60 -19.11 24.35
N ASP A 235 -7.79 -18.88 23.81
CA ASP A 235 -8.43 -19.70 22.78
C ASP A 235 -7.94 -19.34 21.38
N CYS A 236 -7.51 -18.10 21.21
CA CYS A 236 -7.00 -17.56 19.94
C CYS A 236 -5.72 -16.78 20.18
N VAL A 237 -4.79 -16.89 19.23
CA VAL A 237 -3.56 -16.07 19.17
C VAL A 237 -3.55 -15.32 17.84
N ILE A 238 -3.52 -14.00 17.89
CA ILE A 238 -3.38 -13.14 16.73
C ILE A 238 -2.00 -12.50 16.79
N SER A 239 -1.20 -12.64 15.72
CA SER A 239 0.09 -11.94 15.61
C SER A 239 0.07 -10.94 14.45
N ALA A 240 0.47 -9.71 14.77
CA ALA A 240 0.55 -8.57 13.85
C ALA A 240 1.82 -7.75 14.13
N THR A 241 2.98 -8.43 14.23
CA THR A 241 4.26 -7.77 14.51
C THR A 241 5.07 -7.55 13.22
N SER A 242 6.10 -6.75 13.29
CA SER A 242 7.10 -6.56 12.24
C SER A 242 8.38 -7.37 12.53
N SER A 243 8.27 -8.50 13.23
CA SER A 243 9.42 -9.33 13.58
C SER A 243 9.96 -10.03 12.33
N PRO A 244 11.29 -10.08 12.13
CA PRO A 244 11.88 -10.89 11.05
C PRO A 244 11.90 -12.39 11.36
N HIS A 245 11.51 -12.79 12.58
CA HIS A 245 11.53 -14.17 13.07
C HIS A 245 10.18 -14.56 13.64
N TYR A 246 9.92 -15.86 13.72
CA TYR A 246 8.71 -16.36 14.37
C TYR A 246 8.59 -15.85 15.81
N THR A 247 7.46 -15.30 16.14
CA THR A 247 7.09 -14.85 17.49
C THR A 247 6.40 -15.96 18.28
N VAL A 248 5.80 -16.93 17.57
CA VAL A 248 5.18 -18.13 18.12
C VAL A 248 5.75 -19.34 17.37
N THR A 249 6.37 -20.27 18.09
CA THR A 249 6.92 -21.52 17.55
C THR A 249 6.21 -22.74 18.14
N ALA A 250 6.06 -23.79 17.35
CA ALA A 250 5.29 -24.98 17.74
C ALA A 250 5.90 -25.74 18.93
N ASP A 251 7.23 -25.77 19.02
CA ASP A 251 7.98 -26.43 20.12
C ASP A 251 7.76 -25.80 21.50
N MET A 252 7.28 -24.56 21.53
CA MET A 252 6.99 -23.83 22.77
C MET A 252 5.52 -23.94 23.21
N LEU A 253 4.70 -24.72 22.48
CA LEU A 253 3.28 -24.90 22.72
C LEU A 253 3.00 -26.34 23.24
N SER A 254 1.96 -26.52 24.06
CA SER A 254 1.51 -27.83 24.51
C SER A 254 0.49 -28.44 23.54
N ASP A 255 0.59 -29.75 23.30
CA ASP A 255 -0.15 -30.50 22.28
C ASP A 255 -1.68 -30.65 22.49
N ASN A 256 -2.26 -30.16 23.60
CA ASN A 256 -3.56 -30.66 24.09
C ASN A 256 -4.72 -29.66 24.02
N GLU A 257 -4.62 -28.54 23.30
CA GLU A 257 -5.68 -27.54 23.30
C GLU A 257 -6.09 -27.11 21.89
N SER A 258 -7.40 -27.19 21.61
CA SER A 258 -7.97 -26.60 20.39
C SER A 258 -7.77 -25.08 20.40
N LYS A 259 -6.98 -24.56 19.46
CA LYS A 259 -6.57 -23.15 19.43
C LYS A 259 -6.55 -22.59 18.01
N LEU A 260 -7.10 -21.38 17.87
CA LEU A 260 -7.04 -20.63 16.62
C LEU A 260 -5.78 -19.74 16.60
N PHE A 261 -4.99 -19.86 15.55
CA PHE A 261 -3.86 -18.99 15.29
C PHE A 261 -4.18 -18.11 14.06
N ILE A 262 -3.96 -16.82 14.16
CA ILE A 262 -4.16 -15.85 13.08
C ILE A 262 -2.86 -15.07 12.88
N ASP A 263 -2.23 -15.24 11.71
CA ASP A 263 -0.98 -14.59 11.36
C ASP A 263 -1.23 -13.47 10.34
N LEU A 264 -1.12 -12.21 10.79
CA LEU A 264 -1.29 -11.02 9.97
C LEU A 264 0.05 -10.40 9.56
N ALA A 265 1.17 -11.03 9.92
CA ALA A 265 2.50 -10.50 9.67
C ALA A 265 3.10 -10.95 8.33
N VAL A 266 3.92 -10.09 7.75
CA VAL A 266 4.80 -10.41 6.62
C VAL A 266 6.17 -9.80 6.93
N PRO A 267 7.21 -10.62 7.13
CA PRO A 267 7.24 -12.09 7.12
C PRO A 267 6.36 -12.71 8.21
N ARG A 268 6.11 -14.02 8.11
CA ARG A 268 5.27 -14.76 9.07
C ARG A 268 5.81 -14.66 10.50
N ASP A 269 4.90 -14.41 11.43
CA ASP A 269 5.14 -14.40 12.86
C ASP A 269 4.92 -15.75 13.52
N ILE A 270 4.06 -16.60 12.95
CA ILE A 270 3.66 -17.89 13.50
C ILE A 270 4.25 -19.02 12.66
N ASP A 271 4.95 -19.93 13.34
CA ASP A 271 5.52 -21.12 12.70
C ASP A 271 4.39 -21.98 12.12
N PRO A 272 4.39 -22.30 10.80
CA PRO A 272 3.40 -23.19 10.19
C PRO A 272 3.32 -24.58 10.84
N ALA A 273 4.36 -25.02 11.55
CA ALA A 273 4.35 -26.27 12.28
C ALA A 273 3.27 -26.34 13.38
N VAL A 274 2.68 -25.20 13.80
CA VAL A 274 1.56 -25.18 14.75
C VAL A 274 0.34 -25.95 14.24
N GLU A 275 0.14 -26.06 12.91
CA GLU A 275 -0.96 -26.83 12.31
C GLU A 275 -0.85 -28.34 12.57
N LYS A 276 0.33 -28.84 12.98
CA LYS A 276 0.54 -30.26 13.34
C LYS A 276 0.08 -30.56 14.77
N LEU A 277 -0.16 -29.53 15.58
CA LEU A 277 -0.67 -29.70 16.94
C LEU A 277 -2.15 -30.10 16.91
N ALA A 278 -2.55 -30.99 17.79
CA ALA A 278 -3.92 -31.50 17.83
C ALA A 278 -4.92 -30.36 18.12
N GLY A 279 -5.87 -30.14 17.20
CA GLY A 279 -6.91 -29.14 17.35
C GLY A 279 -6.47 -27.70 17.04
N ALA A 280 -5.24 -27.47 16.59
CA ALA A 280 -4.79 -26.16 16.13
C ALA A 280 -5.28 -25.88 14.71
N ARG A 281 -5.66 -24.62 14.46
CA ARG A 281 -5.99 -24.09 13.14
C ARG A 281 -5.19 -22.81 12.90
N LEU A 282 -4.45 -22.72 11.80
CA LEU A 282 -3.73 -21.52 11.41
C LEU A 282 -4.47 -20.82 10.26
N ILE A 283 -4.66 -19.52 10.40
CA ILE A 283 -5.19 -18.63 9.37
C ILE A 283 -4.13 -17.57 9.09
N ASP A 284 -3.80 -17.35 7.83
CA ASP A 284 -2.81 -16.35 7.42
C ASP A 284 -3.40 -15.28 6.51
N MET A 285 -2.55 -14.38 6.01
CA MET A 285 -2.96 -13.30 5.12
C MET A 285 -3.58 -13.78 3.80
N ASP A 286 -3.17 -14.94 3.30
CA ASP A 286 -3.71 -15.47 2.05
C ASP A 286 -5.18 -15.94 2.24
N PHE A 287 -5.54 -16.47 3.40
CA PHE A 287 -6.93 -16.78 3.76
C PHE A 287 -7.82 -15.52 3.73
N PHE A 288 -7.37 -14.41 4.31
CA PHE A 288 -8.15 -13.17 4.30
C PHE A 288 -8.28 -12.57 2.92
N THR A 289 -7.31 -12.78 2.04
CA THR A 289 -7.37 -12.41 0.62
C THR A 289 -8.50 -13.16 -0.09
N GLU A 290 -8.64 -14.46 0.16
CA GLU A 290 -9.74 -15.26 -0.39
C GLU A 290 -11.11 -14.83 0.16
N LEU A 291 -11.21 -14.64 1.48
CA LEU A 291 -12.45 -14.21 2.13
C LEU A 291 -12.93 -12.82 1.64
N ALA A 292 -11.99 -11.95 1.29
CA ALA A 292 -12.31 -10.63 0.76
C ALA A 292 -12.90 -10.68 -0.68
N LYS A 293 -12.70 -11.75 -1.45
CA LYS A 293 -13.17 -11.85 -2.85
C LYS A 293 -14.67 -11.67 -2.98
N GLU A 294 -15.47 -12.26 -2.10
CA GLU A 294 -16.94 -12.11 -2.15
C GLU A 294 -17.38 -10.65 -1.89
N ASN A 295 -16.73 -9.99 -0.94
CA ASN A 295 -17.01 -8.58 -0.66
C ASN A 295 -16.55 -7.68 -1.82
N ASN A 296 -15.45 -8.04 -2.48
CA ASN A 296 -14.93 -7.30 -3.63
C ASN A 296 -15.88 -7.36 -4.83
N LEU A 297 -16.59 -8.47 -5.05
CA LEU A 297 -17.58 -8.59 -6.12
C LEU A 297 -18.70 -7.54 -6.01
N LYS A 298 -19.13 -7.19 -4.81
CA LYS A 298 -20.16 -6.16 -4.57
C LYS A 298 -19.71 -4.73 -4.90
N LYS A 299 -18.43 -4.52 -5.14
CA LYS A 299 -17.82 -3.21 -5.40
C LYS A 299 -17.50 -2.97 -6.88
N LEU A 300 -17.86 -3.88 -7.78
CA LEU A 300 -17.47 -3.79 -9.18
C LEU A 300 -17.88 -2.48 -9.84
N ASP A 301 -19.10 -1.98 -9.58
CA ASP A 301 -19.54 -0.69 -10.14
C ASP A 301 -18.70 0.49 -9.61
N SER A 302 -18.38 0.48 -8.32
CA SER A 302 -17.50 1.50 -7.72
C SER A 302 -16.07 1.43 -8.27
N VAL A 303 -15.57 0.22 -8.56
CA VAL A 303 -14.26 0.01 -9.18
C VAL A 303 -14.25 0.57 -10.61
N GLU A 304 -15.27 0.27 -11.43
CA GLU A 304 -15.34 0.79 -12.80
C GLU A 304 -15.44 2.33 -12.82
N ARG A 305 -16.28 2.91 -11.96
CA ARG A 305 -16.35 4.37 -11.80
C ARG A 305 -15.02 4.98 -11.37
N SER A 306 -14.32 4.32 -10.42
CA SER A 306 -13.00 4.77 -9.97
C SER A 306 -11.95 4.71 -11.07
N LYS A 307 -12.01 3.71 -11.97
CA LYS A 307 -11.12 3.62 -13.13
C LYS A 307 -11.32 4.80 -14.10
N LEU A 308 -12.54 5.22 -14.33
CA LEU A 308 -12.82 6.40 -15.17
C LEU A 308 -12.21 7.67 -14.55
N ILE A 309 -12.39 7.88 -13.24
CA ILE A 309 -11.77 9.01 -12.54
C ILE A 309 -10.23 8.94 -12.65
N ILE A 310 -9.62 7.76 -12.51
CA ILE A 310 -8.16 7.59 -12.65
C ILE A 310 -7.71 7.96 -14.08
N GLU A 311 -8.47 7.59 -15.12
CA GLU A 311 -8.15 7.97 -16.50
C GLU A 311 -8.16 9.51 -16.67
N GLU A 312 -9.19 10.18 -16.15
CA GLU A 312 -9.31 11.65 -16.19
C GLU A 312 -8.17 12.32 -15.43
N GLU A 313 -7.88 11.89 -14.20
CA GLU A 313 -6.83 12.47 -13.36
C GLU A 313 -5.42 12.21 -13.91
N THR A 314 -5.20 11.06 -14.56
CA THR A 314 -3.90 10.77 -15.21
C THR A 314 -3.73 11.57 -16.51
N ASP A 315 -4.79 11.87 -17.24
CA ASP A 315 -4.75 12.77 -18.39
C ASP A 315 -4.45 14.21 -17.94
N GLU A 316 -5.08 14.66 -16.87
CA GLU A 316 -4.82 15.99 -16.31
C GLU A 316 -3.37 16.12 -15.79
N LEU A 317 -2.85 15.10 -15.11
CA LEU A 317 -1.44 15.07 -14.71
C LEU A 317 -0.51 15.18 -15.94
N GLU A 318 -0.82 14.48 -17.04
CA GLU A 318 -0.02 14.52 -18.26
C GLU A 318 0.05 15.95 -18.83
N LYS A 319 -1.08 16.67 -18.85
CA LYS A 319 -1.13 18.08 -19.24
C LYS A 319 -0.30 18.97 -18.31
N GLN A 320 -0.41 18.76 -17.00
CA GLN A 320 0.36 19.50 -16.00
C GLN A 320 1.88 19.30 -16.18
N LEU A 321 2.32 18.06 -16.44
CA LEU A 321 3.72 17.74 -16.69
C LEU A 321 4.22 18.38 -18.00
N MET A 322 3.44 18.30 -19.08
CA MET A 322 3.76 18.98 -20.35
C MET A 322 3.89 20.49 -20.15
N PHE A 323 2.99 21.09 -19.39
CA PHE A 323 3.03 22.51 -19.10
C PHE A 323 4.25 22.88 -18.24
N HIS A 324 4.54 22.09 -17.20
CA HIS A 324 5.71 22.27 -16.34
C HIS A 324 7.02 22.22 -17.16
N ASP A 325 7.15 21.25 -18.05
CA ASP A 325 8.32 21.13 -18.94
C ASP A 325 8.45 22.30 -19.93
N PHE A 326 7.34 22.94 -20.27
CA PHE A 326 7.30 24.09 -21.16
C PHE A 326 7.60 25.43 -20.45
N LEU A 327 7.34 25.53 -19.12
CA LEU A 327 7.50 26.77 -18.36
C LEU A 327 8.86 27.48 -18.56
N PRO A 328 10.03 26.82 -18.64
CA PRO A 328 11.31 27.46 -18.88
C PRO A 328 11.40 28.14 -20.26
N GLN A 329 10.56 27.74 -21.20
CA GLN A 329 10.51 28.27 -22.56
C GLN A 329 9.54 29.44 -22.69
N PHE A 330 8.70 29.68 -21.66
CA PHE A 330 7.63 30.68 -21.70
C PHE A 330 8.15 32.10 -21.88
N GLU A 331 9.20 32.48 -21.17
CA GLU A 331 9.83 33.81 -21.32
C GLU A 331 10.40 34.05 -22.72
N CYS A 332 10.94 33.00 -23.34
CA CYS A 332 11.45 33.07 -24.72
C CYS A 332 10.31 33.23 -25.72
N LEU A 333 9.21 32.50 -25.50
CA LEU A 333 8.01 32.58 -26.32
C LEU A 333 7.37 33.97 -26.24
N ASP A 334 7.21 34.51 -25.02
CA ASP A 334 6.59 35.80 -24.75
C ASP A 334 7.38 36.92 -25.44
N ARG A 335 8.71 36.92 -25.30
CA ARG A 335 9.60 37.86 -26.00
C ARG A 335 9.43 37.77 -27.52
N ARG A 336 9.39 36.58 -28.09
CA ARG A 336 9.23 36.36 -29.51
C ARG A 336 7.86 36.77 -30.04
N LEU A 337 6.81 36.59 -29.27
CA LEU A 337 5.45 37.05 -29.60
C LEU A 337 5.36 38.59 -29.63
N CYS A 338 6.15 39.27 -28.79
CA CYS A 338 6.27 40.72 -28.83
C CYS A 338 7.02 41.22 -30.08
N GLU A 339 8.01 40.46 -30.59
CA GLU A 339 8.82 40.80 -31.74
C GLU A 339 8.14 40.44 -33.08
N VAL A 340 7.48 39.28 -33.11
CA VAL A 340 6.98 38.67 -34.35
C VAL A 340 5.49 38.51 -34.24
N SER A 341 4.59 39.09 -34.35
CA SER A 341 3.12 38.91 -34.29
C SER A 341 2.65 37.48 -33.96
N ALA A 342 1.70 37.34 -33.05
CA ALA A 342 1.01 36.06 -32.70
C ALA A 342 0.46 35.33 -33.96
N LYS A 343 0.25 36.07 -35.05
CA LYS A 343 -0.23 35.57 -36.35
C LYS A 343 0.69 34.50 -36.96
N GLU A 344 2.01 34.63 -36.76
CA GLU A 344 2.99 33.63 -37.22
C GLU A 344 2.91 32.33 -36.45
N LEU A 345 2.70 32.40 -35.14
CA LEU A 345 2.45 31.20 -34.29
C LEU A 345 1.21 30.47 -34.82
N PHE A 346 0.13 31.17 -35.11
CA PHE A 346 -1.09 30.57 -35.65
C PHE A 346 -0.92 29.94 -37.03
N PHE A 347 -0.11 30.50 -37.88
CA PHE A 347 0.21 29.87 -39.16
C PHE A 347 1.00 28.56 -38.96
N ARG A 348 1.92 28.52 -38.00
CA ARG A 348 2.63 27.31 -37.65
C ARG A 348 1.71 26.26 -37.05
N LEU A 349 0.90 26.61 -36.06
CA LEU A 349 -0.09 25.71 -35.47
C LEU A 349 -1.03 25.12 -36.53
N LYS A 350 -1.49 25.96 -37.49
CA LYS A 350 -2.32 25.49 -38.61
C LYS A 350 -1.61 24.49 -39.52
N SER A 351 -0.28 24.62 -39.73
CA SER A 351 0.47 23.69 -40.57
C SER A 351 0.84 22.38 -39.90
N GLU A 352 0.96 22.36 -38.55
CA GLU A 352 1.43 21.22 -37.80
C GLU A 352 0.28 20.39 -37.17
N LEU A 353 -0.88 20.99 -36.91
CA LEU A 353 -2.00 20.34 -36.24
C LEU A 353 -3.06 19.86 -37.24
N ASP A 354 -3.72 18.77 -36.93
CA ASP A 354 -4.93 18.35 -37.64
C ASP A 354 -6.08 19.34 -37.42
N SER A 355 -7.12 19.25 -38.29
CA SER A 355 -8.24 20.18 -38.27
C SER A 355 -9.04 20.20 -36.96
N GLN A 356 -9.15 19.05 -36.26
CA GLN A 356 -9.90 18.92 -35.00
C GLN A 356 -9.13 19.60 -33.87
N THR A 357 -7.84 19.28 -33.73
CA THR A 357 -6.96 19.86 -32.70
C THR A 357 -6.80 21.38 -32.93
N PHE A 358 -6.58 21.82 -34.17
CA PHE A 358 -6.51 23.23 -34.50
C PHE A 358 -7.82 23.96 -34.18
N GLY A 359 -8.98 23.36 -34.47
CA GLY A 359 -10.30 23.91 -34.14
C GLY A 359 -10.42 24.19 -32.65
N LYS A 360 -10.05 23.23 -31.77
CA LYS A 360 -10.04 23.41 -30.30
C LYS A 360 -9.13 24.56 -29.87
N VAL A 361 -7.92 24.67 -30.44
CA VAL A 361 -7.01 25.78 -30.13
C VAL A 361 -7.66 27.12 -30.44
N ILE A 362 -8.33 27.24 -31.61
CA ILE A 362 -9.03 28.48 -32.01
C ILE A 362 -10.19 28.82 -31.07
N GLU A 363 -10.96 27.81 -30.62
CA GLU A 363 -12.05 28.02 -29.65
C GLU A 363 -11.54 28.56 -28.30
N VAL A 364 -10.52 27.89 -27.70
CA VAL A 364 -9.90 28.36 -26.46
C VAL A 364 -9.38 29.79 -26.54
N ILE A 365 -8.76 30.16 -27.66
CA ILE A 365 -8.20 31.51 -27.81
C ILE A 365 -9.29 32.56 -28.06
N LYS A 366 -10.39 32.20 -28.70
CA LYS A 366 -11.54 33.12 -28.83
C LYS A 366 -12.15 33.42 -27.46
N GLU A 367 -12.34 32.39 -26.64
CA GLU A 367 -12.85 32.55 -25.26
C GLU A 367 -11.92 33.40 -24.38
N TYR A 368 -10.60 33.30 -24.58
CA TYR A 368 -9.63 34.08 -23.83
C TYR A 368 -9.57 35.55 -24.28
N GLY A 369 -9.98 35.86 -25.53
CA GLY A 369 -9.98 37.21 -26.13
C GLY A 369 -11.25 38.03 -25.89
N GLU A 370 -12.29 37.43 -25.31
CA GLU A 370 -13.52 38.06 -24.82
C GLU A 370 -13.41 38.50 -23.37
#